data_ddbed679675128a883f842065c9e120a
#
_entry.id   ddbed679675128a883f842065c9e120a
#
_cell.length_a   1.000
_cell.length_b   1.000
_cell.length_c   1.000
_cell.angle_alpha   90.00
_cell.angle_beta   90.00
_cell.angle_gamma   90.00
#
_symmetry.space_group_name_H-M   'P 1'
#
loop_
_entity.id
_entity.type
_entity.pdbx_description
1 polymer ?
#
loop_
_entity_poly.entity_id
_entity_poly.type
_entity_poly.pdbx_seq_one_letter_code
_entity_poly.pdbx_strand_id
1 'polypeptide(L)'
;MNQSSGNLQGRRVVAFESRRADDTTRLIERFGGQPFVSPSMREVPLHFSVDVANFANELITGQIDLAIFMTGVGVSHLLTMVDRRVDRQRFLDSLSDIKTLVRGPKPLAALRELGISPNYIVPEPNTWREILATLDQHGPLTNQTVAIQEYGKTNASLIAGLEARGARVLSVSVYQWDFPEDMEPLRENVRRVAAEEADVVVFTSAQQVNHVLQVADDLELRVALRSALRKTVVASVGPTTSERLRQCDVPVDFEPSHPKLGHLISELAGRCDDLLRAKAALQRTWSEMPANIMSPNAKWYDSPFMKACRGEPTDVTPIWLMRQAGRYMAEYRAVREKVSFLELCKNPQLCSEVMITAVNRLGVDAAIIFSDLLPILEP
;
A
#
# COMPACT_ATOMS: atom_id res chain seq x y z
N MET A 1 -12.47 -32.52 -1.40
CA MET A 1 -11.46 -31.91 -2.29
C MET A 1 -10.24 -31.61 -1.45
N ASN A 2 -9.18 -32.42 -1.59
CA ASN A 2 -7.90 -32.17 -0.92
C ASN A 2 -7.32 -30.83 -1.47
N GLN A 3 -7.37 -29.78 -0.68
CA GLN A 3 -6.53 -28.63 -0.92
C GLN A 3 -5.09 -29.11 -0.75
N SER A 4 -4.33 -29.24 -1.82
CA SER A 4 -2.90 -29.41 -1.75
C SER A 4 -2.39 -28.25 -0.91
N SER A 5 -1.95 -28.54 0.32
CA SER A 5 -1.35 -27.53 1.18
C SER A 5 -0.16 -26.98 0.40
N GLY A 6 -0.22 -25.69 0.02
CA GLY A 6 0.85 -25.00 -0.67
C GLY A 6 2.16 -25.17 0.11
N ASN A 7 3.29 -25.21 -0.57
CA ASN A 7 4.61 -25.40 0.02
C ASN A 7 5.57 -24.36 -0.55
N LEU A 8 6.33 -23.71 0.31
CA LEU A 8 7.36 -22.73 -0.05
C LEU A 8 8.67 -23.41 -0.53
N GLN A 9 8.77 -24.72 -0.48
CA GLN A 9 9.85 -25.52 -1.09
C GLN A 9 11.28 -25.05 -0.75
N GLY A 10 11.52 -24.69 0.50
CA GLY A 10 12.81 -24.17 0.96
C GLY A 10 13.11 -22.74 0.55
N ARG A 11 12.12 -21.99 -0.01
CA ARG A 11 12.30 -20.58 -0.40
C ARG A 11 12.70 -19.72 0.79
N ARG A 12 13.63 -18.80 0.55
CA ARG A 12 14.14 -17.83 1.54
C ARG A 12 13.13 -16.70 1.68
N VAL A 13 12.48 -16.64 2.84
CA VAL A 13 11.41 -15.66 3.13
C VAL A 13 11.90 -14.65 4.15
N VAL A 14 12.08 -13.42 3.74
CA VAL A 14 12.39 -12.29 4.63
C VAL A 14 11.08 -11.65 5.09
N ALA A 15 10.95 -11.46 6.42
CA ALA A 15 9.80 -10.76 7.01
C ALA A 15 10.27 -9.75 8.07
N PHE A 16 9.65 -8.58 8.07
CA PHE A 16 10.02 -7.47 8.96
C PHE A 16 9.06 -7.34 10.16
N GLU A 17 8.67 -8.49 10.72
CA GLU A 17 7.64 -8.56 11.76
C GLU A 17 8.24 -8.39 13.17
N SER A 18 7.64 -7.49 13.95
CA SER A 18 8.10 -7.19 15.31
C SER A 18 7.32 -7.94 16.39
N ARG A 19 6.00 -7.76 16.44
CA ARG A 19 5.16 -8.30 17.52
C ARG A 19 4.91 -9.80 17.43
N ARG A 20 4.91 -10.33 16.22
CA ARG A 20 4.59 -11.73 15.93
C ARG A 20 5.74 -12.42 15.18
N ALA A 21 6.98 -12.08 15.51
CA ALA A 21 8.17 -12.63 14.87
C ALA A 21 8.20 -14.16 14.97
N ASP A 22 7.99 -14.72 16.15
CA ASP A 22 8.00 -16.17 16.38
C ASP A 22 6.84 -16.89 15.66
N ASP A 23 5.65 -16.28 15.64
CA ASP A 23 4.51 -16.83 14.89
C ASP A 23 4.78 -16.82 13.39
N THR A 24 5.39 -15.75 12.90
CA THR A 24 5.76 -15.61 11.47
C THR A 24 6.80 -16.65 11.09
N THR A 25 7.83 -16.83 11.91
CA THR A 25 8.86 -17.86 11.74
C THR A 25 8.23 -19.25 11.67
N ARG A 26 7.43 -19.62 12.66
CA ARG A 26 6.74 -20.93 12.70
C ARG A 26 5.80 -21.15 11.51
N LEU A 27 5.11 -20.11 11.07
CA LEU A 27 4.23 -20.21 9.89
C LEU A 27 5.03 -20.46 8.62
N ILE A 28 6.12 -19.73 8.38
CA ILE A 28 6.98 -19.92 7.21
C ILE A 28 7.56 -21.34 7.21
N GLU A 29 8.10 -21.80 8.33
CA GLU A 29 8.65 -23.17 8.49
C GLU A 29 7.58 -24.24 8.26
N ARG A 30 6.37 -24.05 8.82
CA ARG A 30 5.24 -24.96 8.63
C ARG A 30 4.88 -25.15 7.16
N PHE A 31 5.04 -24.11 6.35
CA PHE A 31 4.84 -24.19 4.89
C PHE A 31 6.13 -24.49 4.13
N GLY A 32 7.17 -25.00 4.79
CA GLY A 32 8.41 -25.48 4.18
C GLY A 32 9.33 -24.39 3.66
N GLY A 33 9.19 -23.14 4.09
CA GLY A 33 10.09 -22.04 3.77
C GLY A 33 11.24 -21.90 4.77
N GLN A 34 12.27 -21.15 4.39
CA GLN A 34 13.38 -20.75 5.25
C GLN A 34 13.15 -19.31 5.73
N PRO A 35 12.82 -19.10 7.02
CA PRO A 35 12.49 -17.78 7.54
C PRO A 35 13.74 -16.94 7.87
N PHE A 36 13.69 -15.65 7.53
CA PHE A 36 14.58 -14.60 7.98
C PHE A 36 13.73 -13.46 8.54
N VAL A 37 13.37 -13.57 9.81
CA VAL A 37 12.45 -12.64 10.47
C VAL A 37 13.23 -11.70 11.37
N SER A 38 13.02 -10.39 11.19
CA SER A 38 13.61 -9.35 12.05
C SER A 38 12.56 -8.34 12.47
N PRO A 39 12.62 -7.81 13.68
CA PRO A 39 11.84 -6.65 14.06
C PRO A 39 12.27 -5.45 13.22
N SER A 40 11.30 -4.64 12.78
CA SER A 40 11.57 -3.41 12.03
C SER A 40 11.09 -2.16 12.75
N MET A 41 10.34 -2.33 13.84
CA MET A 41 9.78 -1.22 14.59
C MET A 41 9.42 -1.65 16.02
N ARG A 42 9.37 -0.67 16.92
CA ARG A 42 8.80 -0.78 18.27
C ARG A 42 7.80 0.34 18.52
N GLU A 43 6.86 0.10 19.40
CA GLU A 43 5.97 1.13 19.91
C GLU A 43 6.65 1.85 21.07
N VAL A 44 6.71 3.16 20.95
CA VAL A 44 7.19 4.02 22.01
C VAL A 44 6.03 4.86 22.51
N PRO A 45 5.52 4.59 23.72
CA PRO A 45 4.50 5.44 24.32
C PRO A 45 5.02 6.86 24.47
N LEU A 46 4.21 7.84 24.15
CA LEU A 46 4.52 9.22 24.44
C LEU A 46 4.34 9.44 25.96
N HIS A 47 5.38 9.94 26.63
CA HIS A 47 5.28 10.28 28.06
C HIS A 47 4.38 11.46 28.32
N PHE A 48 4.29 12.36 27.33
CA PHE A 48 3.48 13.55 27.33
C PHE A 48 2.96 13.84 25.92
N SER A 49 1.68 14.16 25.82
CA SER A 49 1.08 14.63 24.57
C SER A 49 0.18 15.83 24.89
N VAL A 50 0.48 16.95 24.25
CA VAL A 50 -0.40 18.14 24.29
C VAL A 50 -1.72 17.80 23.64
N ASP A 51 -1.71 16.96 22.61
CA ASP A 51 -2.92 16.52 21.89
C ASP A 51 -3.88 15.79 22.81
N VAL A 52 -3.35 14.89 23.67
CA VAL A 52 -4.18 14.16 24.66
C VAL A 52 -4.77 15.12 25.71
N ALA A 53 -4.00 16.11 26.17
CA ALA A 53 -4.47 17.09 27.11
C ALA A 53 -5.60 17.97 26.50
N ASN A 54 -5.41 18.40 25.26
CA ASN A 54 -6.40 19.17 24.52
C ASN A 54 -7.67 18.34 24.28
N PHE A 55 -7.51 17.11 23.81
CA PHE A 55 -8.61 16.19 23.59
C PHE A 55 -9.43 15.95 24.86
N ALA A 56 -8.77 15.64 25.98
CA ALA A 56 -9.46 15.41 27.26
C ALA A 56 -10.22 16.65 27.73
N ASN A 57 -9.63 17.83 27.58
CA ASN A 57 -10.29 19.08 27.95
C ASN A 57 -11.48 19.40 27.03
N GLU A 58 -11.30 19.32 25.71
CA GLU A 58 -12.35 19.57 24.72
C GLU A 58 -13.50 18.56 24.86
N LEU A 59 -13.19 17.29 25.19
CA LEU A 59 -14.19 16.25 25.45
C LEU A 59 -15.04 16.59 26.68
N ILE A 60 -14.40 16.89 27.82
CA ILE A 60 -15.07 17.18 29.09
C ILE A 60 -15.88 18.46 29.02
N THR A 61 -15.48 19.39 28.14
CA THR A 61 -16.21 20.67 27.93
C THR A 61 -17.25 20.60 26.81
N GLY A 62 -17.50 19.39 26.24
CA GLY A 62 -18.55 19.16 25.25
C GLY A 62 -18.24 19.75 23.87
N GLN A 63 -16.97 19.88 23.51
CA GLN A 63 -16.53 20.43 22.21
C GLN A 63 -16.22 19.37 21.17
N ILE A 64 -16.32 18.08 21.49
CA ILE A 64 -16.11 16.94 20.60
C ILE A 64 -17.45 16.29 20.29
N ASP A 65 -17.75 16.08 19.02
CA ASP A 65 -18.97 15.42 18.56
C ASP A 65 -18.76 13.94 18.23
N LEU A 66 -17.55 13.58 17.77
CA LEU A 66 -17.21 12.22 17.35
C LEU A 66 -15.75 11.89 17.72
N ALA A 67 -15.54 10.72 18.30
CA ALA A 67 -14.20 10.17 18.53
C ALA A 67 -13.97 8.89 17.68
N ILE A 68 -12.88 8.86 16.92
CA ILE A 68 -12.46 7.73 16.09
C ILE A 68 -11.28 7.02 16.75
N PHE A 69 -11.44 5.73 17.04
CA PHE A 69 -10.41 4.89 17.66
C PHE A 69 -9.78 3.95 16.63
N MET A 70 -8.50 4.16 16.35
CA MET A 70 -7.79 3.42 15.31
C MET A 70 -7.20 2.10 15.80
N THR A 71 -6.76 2.00 17.07
CA THR A 71 -6.13 0.79 17.62
C THR A 71 -6.47 0.55 19.09
N GLY A 72 -6.53 -0.72 19.50
CA GLY A 72 -6.76 -1.06 20.91
C GLY A 72 -5.61 -0.61 21.83
N VAL A 73 -4.37 -0.75 21.38
CA VAL A 73 -3.19 -0.25 22.11
C VAL A 73 -3.24 1.26 22.28
N GLY A 74 -3.69 1.97 21.25
CA GLY A 74 -3.88 3.43 21.33
C GLY A 74 -4.91 3.83 22.37
N VAL A 75 -6.00 3.08 22.52
CA VAL A 75 -6.99 3.31 23.59
C VAL A 75 -6.33 3.15 24.97
N SER A 76 -5.53 2.09 25.17
CA SER A 76 -4.84 1.85 26.43
C SER A 76 -3.83 2.96 26.79
N HIS A 77 -3.03 3.41 25.80
CA HIS A 77 -2.09 4.52 25.99
C HIS A 77 -2.80 5.84 26.27
N LEU A 78 -3.89 6.13 25.53
CA LEU A 78 -4.71 7.31 25.76
C LEU A 78 -5.17 7.37 27.24
N LEU A 79 -5.75 6.29 27.75
CA LEU A 79 -6.22 6.24 29.13
C LEU A 79 -5.09 6.42 30.15
N THR A 80 -3.94 5.75 29.94
CA THR A 80 -2.78 5.91 30.82
C THR A 80 -2.32 7.37 30.91
N MET A 81 -2.46 8.13 29.83
CA MET A 81 -2.11 9.56 29.80
C MET A 81 -3.21 10.43 30.42
N VAL A 82 -4.47 10.08 30.19
CA VAL A 82 -5.64 10.76 30.75
C VAL A 82 -5.65 10.63 32.29
N ASP A 83 -5.41 9.44 32.83
CA ASP A 83 -5.39 9.14 34.28
C ASP A 83 -4.40 10.02 35.07
N ARG A 84 -3.41 10.59 34.39
CA ARG A 84 -2.42 11.50 35.01
C ARG A 84 -2.88 12.97 35.10
N ARG A 85 -4.02 13.31 34.48
CA ARG A 85 -4.39 14.72 34.25
C ARG A 85 -5.82 15.07 34.60
N VAL A 86 -6.74 14.16 34.37
CA VAL A 86 -8.18 14.38 34.61
C VAL A 86 -8.74 13.17 35.34
N ASP A 87 -9.88 13.40 35.97
CA ASP A 87 -10.64 12.30 36.59
C ASP A 87 -11.10 11.31 35.51
N ARG A 88 -10.70 10.05 35.66
CA ARG A 88 -10.98 8.99 34.71
C ARG A 88 -12.48 8.78 34.47
N GLN A 89 -13.26 8.79 35.56
CA GLN A 89 -14.70 8.55 35.44
C GLN A 89 -15.37 9.67 34.66
N ARG A 90 -15.03 10.91 34.96
CA ARG A 90 -15.52 12.07 34.21
C ARG A 90 -15.16 12.02 32.73
N PHE A 91 -13.94 11.57 32.41
CA PHE A 91 -13.53 11.39 31.00
C PHE A 91 -14.35 10.30 30.31
N LEU A 92 -14.56 9.14 30.97
CA LEU A 92 -15.35 8.03 30.42
C LEU A 92 -16.83 8.39 30.26
N ASP A 93 -17.40 9.11 31.21
CA ASP A 93 -18.77 9.61 31.14
C ASP A 93 -18.92 10.54 29.93
N SER A 94 -18.04 11.54 29.80
CA SER A 94 -18.04 12.43 28.63
C SER A 94 -17.81 11.70 27.30
N LEU A 95 -16.99 10.63 27.27
CA LEU A 95 -16.79 9.82 26.08
C LEU A 95 -18.02 8.99 25.74
N SER A 96 -18.82 8.61 26.72
CA SER A 96 -20.08 7.89 26.52
C SER A 96 -21.21 8.79 25.99
N ASP A 97 -21.10 10.09 26.21
CA ASP A 97 -22.09 11.08 25.77
C ASP A 97 -21.94 11.49 24.31
N ILE A 98 -20.80 11.21 23.68
CA ILE A 98 -20.53 11.54 22.28
C ILE A 98 -20.62 10.30 21.37
N LYS A 99 -20.66 10.52 20.05
CA LYS A 99 -20.55 9.42 19.09
C LYS A 99 -19.13 8.87 19.06
N THR A 100 -19.03 7.55 18.97
CA THR A 100 -17.74 6.86 18.87
C THR A 100 -17.72 5.91 17.68
N LEU A 101 -16.59 5.87 16.99
CA LEU A 101 -16.33 4.98 15.87
C LEU A 101 -15.06 4.17 16.14
N VAL A 102 -15.11 2.87 15.88
CA VAL A 102 -13.94 1.98 15.97
C VAL A 102 -13.58 1.43 14.61
N ARG A 103 -12.28 1.51 14.26
CA ARG A 103 -11.77 1.04 12.98
C ARG A 103 -11.88 -0.48 12.79
N GLY A 104 -11.92 -1.24 13.88
CA GLY A 104 -11.93 -2.70 13.76
C GLY A 104 -12.02 -3.39 15.13
N PRO A 105 -11.79 -4.72 15.17
CA PRO A 105 -12.08 -5.55 16.36
C PRO A 105 -11.22 -5.22 17.58
N LYS A 106 -9.96 -4.78 17.41
CA LYS A 106 -9.07 -4.48 18.55
C LYS A 106 -9.49 -3.24 19.34
N PRO A 107 -9.74 -2.06 18.71
CA PRO A 107 -10.29 -0.92 19.45
C PRO A 107 -11.72 -1.18 19.96
N LEU A 108 -12.52 -2.01 19.27
CA LEU A 108 -13.83 -2.44 19.77
C LEU A 108 -13.72 -3.17 21.12
N ALA A 109 -12.83 -4.15 21.20
CA ALA A 109 -12.58 -4.89 22.44
C ALA A 109 -12.13 -3.94 23.57
N ALA A 110 -11.17 -3.04 23.27
CA ALA A 110 -10.65 -2.10 24.26
C ALA A 110 -11.73 -1.13 24.81
N LEU A 111 -12.62 -0.61 23.96
CA LEU A 111 -13.72 0.24 24.44
C LEU A 111 -14.75 -0.55 25.25
N ARG A 112 -15.05 -1.79 24.86
CA ARG A 112 -15.98 -2.64 25.62
C ARG A 112 -15.46 -3.00 27.02
N GLU A 113 -14.16 -3.20 27.19
CA GLU A 113 -13.53 -3.40 28.50
C GLU A 113 -13.72 -2.17 29.43
N LEU A 114 -13.93 -1.00 28.84
CA LEU A 114 -14.22 0.24 29.56
C LEU A 114 -15.74 0.51 29.77
N GLY A 115 -16.58 -0.43 29.36
CA GLY A 115 -18.04 -0.29 29.43
C GLY A 115 -18.63 0.59 28.31
N ILE A 116 -17.83 0.98 27.29
CA ILE A 116 -18.28 1.84 26.21
C ILE A 116 -18.65 0.99 25.00
N SER A 117 -19.89 1.14 24.52
CA SER A 117 -20.36 0.53 23.28
C SER A 117 -20.28 1.54 22.15
N PRO A 118 -19.38 1.34 21.16
CA PRO A 118 -19.24 2.31 20.08
C PRO A 118 -20.49 2.35 19.19
N ASN A 119 -20.82 3.55 18.68
CA ASN A 119 -21.94 3.78 17.78
C ASN A 119 -21.69 3.18 16.39
N TYR A 120 -20.43 3.21 15.94
CA TYR A 120 -20.08 2.78 14.59
C TYR A 120 -18.89 1.81 14.61
N ILE A 121 -19.02 0.73 13.84
CA ILE A 121 -17.97 -0.28 13.64
C ILE A 121 -17.67 -0.33 12.15
N VAL A 122 -16.41 -0.09 11.78
CA VAL A 122 -15.98 -0.08 10.39
C VAL A 122 -15.83 -1.51 9.87
N PRO A 123 -16.39 -1.84 8.69
CA PRO A 123 -16.27 -3.18 8.09
C PRO A 123 -14.83 -3.44 7.59
N GLU A 124 -14.48 -4.71 7.40
CA GLU A 124 -13.24 -5.08 6.70
C GLU A 124 -13.27 -4.52 5.26
N PRO A 125 -12.11 -4.08 4.73
CA PRO A 125 -10.75 -4.24 5.23
C PRO A 125 -10.25 -3.19 6.23
N ASN A 126 -11.13 -2.42 6.87
CA ASN A 126 -10.85 -1.47 7.95
C ASN A 126 -9.82 -0.37 7.55
N THR A 127 -9.88 0.12 6.32
CA THR A 127 -9.04 1.22 5.85
C THR A 127 -9.68 2.58 6.14
N TRP A 128 -8.97 3.65 5.84
CA TRP A 128 -9.53 5.00 5.95
C TRP A 128 -10.72 5.23 5.01
N ARG A 129 -10.82 4.49 3.90
CA ARG A 129 -11.93 4.57 2.96
C ARG A 129 -13.23 4.04 3.57
N GLU A 130 -13.16 2.91 4.26
CA GLU A 130 -14.31 2.33 4.96
C GLU A 130 -14.72 3.20 6.17
N ILE A 131 -13.76 3.88 6.84
CA ILE A 131 -14.10 4.86 7.88
C ILE A 131 -14.97 5.97 7.28
N LEU A 132 -14.51 6.59 6.19
CA LEU A 132 -15.27 7.66 5.53
C LEU A 132 -16.62 7.17 5.00
N ALA A 133 -16.65 5.99 4.35
CA ALA A 133 -17.89 5.39 3.84
C ALA A 133 -18.90 5.08 4.96
N THR A 134 -18.40 4.62 6.13
CA THR A 134 -19.27 4.40 7.30
C THR A 134 -19.87 5.71 7.79
N LEU A 135 -19.08 6.77 7.87
CA LEU A 135 -19.56 8.09 8.32
C LEU A 135 -20.55 8.70 7.33
N ASP A 136 -20.32 8.53 6.02
CA ASP A 136 -21.24 9.03 4.98
C ASP A 136 -22.66 8.44 5.09
N GLN A 137 -22.82 7.25 5.65
CA GLN A 137 -24.10 6.60 5.89
C GLN A 137 -24.89 7.21 7.07
N HIS A 138 -24.21 7.99 7.93
CA HIS A 138 -24.78 8.47 9.20
C HIS A 138 -24.99 9.98 9.26
N GLY A 139 -24.81 10.68 8.15
CA GLY A 139 -25.09 12.11 8.00
C GLY A 139 -23.85 12.98 7.80
N PRO A 140 -24.06 14.26 7.55
CA PRO A 140 -22.98 15.19 7.27
C PRO A 140 -22.14 15.46 8.53
N LEU A 141 -20.83 15.71 8.31
CA LEU A 141 -19.89 16.10 9.37
C LEU A 141 -19.69 17.63 9.46
N THR A 142 -20.50 18.39 8.73
CA THR A 142 -20.39 19.86 8.69
C THR A 142 -20.52 20.47 10.10
N ASN A 143 -19.52 21.28 10.46
CA ASN A 143 -19.38 21.89 11.77
C ASN A 143 -19.21 20.92 12.96
N GLN A 144 -18.97 19.64 12.71
CA GLN A 144 -18.66 18.69 13.77
C GLN A 144 -17.15 18.68 14.07
N THR A 145 -16.81 18.55 15.34
CA THR A 145 -15.44 18.30 15.79
C THR A 145 -15.20 16.79 15.91
N VAL A 146 -14.27 16.29 15.11
CA VAL A 146 -13.92 14.87 15.05
C VAL A 146 -12.52 14.66 15.61
N ALA A 147 -12.42 13.96 16.73
CA ALA A 147 -11.14 13.55 17.31
C ALA A 147 -10.72 12.18 16.76
N ILE A 148 -9.44 12.04 16.35
CA ILE A 148 -8.89 10.78 15.85
C ILE A 148 -7.77 10.34 16.78
N GLN A 149 -7.94 9.22 17.48
CA GLN A 149 -6.83 8.55 18.15
C GLN A 149 -5.93 7.90 17.09
N GLU A 150 -4.77 8.49 16.88
CA GLU A 150 -3.82 8.08 15.84
C GLU A 150 -3.09 6.77 16.18
N TYR A 151 -2.54 6.11 15.16
CA TYR A 151 -1.80 4.86 15.31
C TYR A 151 -0.31 5.00 14.94
N GLY A 152 0.38 5.91 15.63
CA GLY A 152 1.82 6.11 15.50
C GLY A 152 2.25 7.04 14.36
N LYS A 153 1.42 7.25 13.35
CA LYS A 153 1.63 8.23 12.26
C LYS A 153 0.28 8.74 11.78
N THR A 154 0.23 10.03 11.56
CA THR A 154 -0.96 10.72 11.06
C THR A 154 -1.38 10.21 9.68
N ASN A 155 -2.67 9.90 9.53
CA ASN A 155 -3.26 9.52 8.25
C ASN A 155 -3.80 10.74 7.51
N ALA A 156 -2.96 11.36 6.70
CA ALA A 156 -3.30 12.58 5.96
C ALA A 156 -4.54 12.41 5.05
N SER A 157 -4.72 11.22 4.44
CA SER A 157 -5.88 10.94 3.58
C SER A 157 -7.19 10.89 4.37
N LEU A 158 -7.16 10.33 5.59
CA LEU A 158 -8.33 10.33 6.48
C LEU A 158 -8.68 11.74 6.91
N ILE A 159 -7.68 12.51 7.36
CA ILE A 159 -7.88 13.90 7.79
C ILE A 159 -8.47 14.72 6.66
N ALA A 160 -7.84 14.74 5.48
CA ALA A 160 -8.34 15.47 4.32
C ALA A 160 -9.76 15.03 3.93
N GLY A 161 -10.07 13.74 4.04
CA GLY A 161 -11.40 13.21 3.77
C GLY A 161 -12.45 13.68 4.74
N LEU A 162 -12.13 13.85 6.03
CA LEU A 162 -13.02 14.39 7.06
C LEU A 162 -13.20 15.91 6.91
N GLU A 163 -12.11 16.64 6.67
CA GLU A 163 -12.13 18.08 6.42
C GLU A 163 -12.93 18.44 5.16
N ALA A 164 -12.81 17.64 4.10
CA ALA A 164 -13.62 17.78 2.89
C ALA A 164 -15.13 17.60 3.13
N ARG A 165 -15.52 16.95 4.24
CA ARG A 165 -16.90 16.79 4.72
C ARG A 165 -17.34 17.89 5.69
N GLY A 166 -16.48 18.90 5.90
CA GLY A 166 -16.75 20.04 6.75
C GLY A 166 -16.46 19.81 8.25
N ALA A 167 -15.74 18.75 8.60
CA ALA A 167 -15.35 18.49 9.98
C ALA A 167 -14.13 19.33 10.41
N ARG A 168 -14.12 19.76 11.68
CA ARG A 168 -12.88 20.17 12.37
C ARG A 168 -12.20 18.92 12.91
N VAL A 169 -10.99 18.64 12.49
CA VAL A 169 -10.28 17.42 12.89
C VAL A 169 -9.26 17.71 13.98
N LEU A 170 -9.29 16.92 15.05
CA LEU A 170 -8.31 16.90 16.13
C LEU A 170 -7.56 15.57 16.12
N SER A 171 -6.28 15.58 15.72
CA SER A 171 -5.40 14.41 15.80
C SER A 171 -4.88 14.23 17.22
N VAL A 172 -5.02 13.01 17.76
CA VAL A 172 -4.62 12.65 19.13
C VAL A 172 -3.54 11.60 19.08
N SER A 173 -2.29 12.04 19.16
CA SER A 173 -1.11 11.16 19.13
C SER A 173 -0.83 10.63 20.54
N VAL A 174 -0.81 9.30 20.69
CA VAL A 174 -0.62 8.61 21.98
C VAL A 174 0.62 7.73 22.04
N TYR A 175 1.16 7.33 20.89
CA TYR A 175 2.41 6.60 20.75
C TYR A 175 3.01 6.89 19.37
N GLN A 176 4.29 6.58 19.22
CA GLN A 176 4.96 6.66 17.93
C GLN A 176 5.66 5.34 17.62
N TRP A 177 5.90 5.13 16.34
CA TRP A 177 6.76 4.05 15.89
C TRP A 177 8.20 4.52 15.87
N ASP A 178 9.08 3.73 16.46
CA ASP A 178 10.51 3.93 16.45
C ASP A 178 11.22 2.67 15.93
N PHE A 179 12.47 2.77 15.61
CA PHE A 179 13.29 1.62 15.28
C PHE A 179 13.42 0.65 16.48
N PRO A 180 13.66 -0.64 16.24
CA PRO A 180 13.99 -1.57 17.32
C PRO A 180 15.28 -1.13 18.02
N GLU A 181 15.47 -1.54 19.28
CA GLU A 181 16.68 -1.21 20.04
C GLU A 181 17.92 -1.85 19.41
N ASP A 182 17.81 -3.11 19.01
CA ASP A 182 18.82 -3.78 18.22
C ASP A 182 18.45 -3.66 16.72
N MET A 183 19.21 -2.87 16.01
CA MET A 183 19.05 -2.60 14.59
C MET A 183 19.72 -3.64 13.69
N GLU A 184 20.63 -4.45 14.23
CA GLU A 184 21.47 -5.31 13.36
C GLU A 184 20.67 -6.39 12.64
N PRO A 185 19.69 -7.09 13.24
CA PRO A 185 18.85 -8.04 12.50
C PRO A 185 18.08 -7.40 11.34
N LEU A 186 17.61 -6.15 11.52
CA LEU A 186 16.95 -5.40 10.45
C LEU A 186 17.91 -5.03 9.33
N ARG A 187 19.09 -4.51 9.68
CA ARG A 187 20.14 -4.17 8.71
C ARG A 187 20.60 -5.39 7.92
N GLU A 188 20.78 -6.51 8.60
CA GLU A 188 21.17 -7.77 7.95
C GLU A 188 20.11 -8.23 6.93
N ASN A 189 18.83 -8.18 7.28
CA ASN A 189 17.77 -8.54 6.36
C ASN A 189 17.64 -7.55 5.19
N VAL A 190 17.89 -6.26 5.39
CA VAL A 190 17.95 -5.27 4.29
C VAL A 190 19.11 -5.59 3.35
N ARG A 191 20.31 -5.91 3.88
CA ARG A 191 21.48 -6.35 3.08
C ARG A 191 21.17 -7.62 2.31
N ARG A 192 20.56 -8.62 2.95
CA ARG A 192 20.14 -9.90 2.33
C ARG A 192 19.22 -9.67 1.14
N VAL A 193 18.20 -8.84 1.29
CA VAL A 193 17.30 -8.50 0.17
C VAL A 193 18.07 -7.77 -0.92
N ALA A 194 18.88 -6.77 -0.58
CA ALA A 194 19.65 -5.98 -1.55
C ALA A 194 20.68 -6.83 -2.33
N ALA A 195 21.21 -7.92 -1.70
CA ALA A 195 22.11 -8.89 -2.31
C ALA A 195 21.38 -9.98 -3.12
N GLU A 196 20.07 -9.90 -3.31
CA GLU A 196 19.24 -10.89 -4.01
C GLU A 196 19.24 -12.28 -3.32
N GLU A 197 19.45 -12.31 -2.01
CA GLU A 197 19.46 -13.53 -1.19
C GLU A 197 18.08 -13.86 -0.59
N ALA A 198 17.02 -13.21 -1.07
CA ALA A 198 15.63 -13.46 -0.69
C ALA A 198 14.79 -13.84 -1.91
N ASP A 199 13.98 -14.89 -1.80
CA ASP A 199 13.03 -15.28 -2.83
C ASP A 199 11.68 -14.58 -2.63
N VAL A 200 11.34 -14.31 -1.37
CA VAL A 200 10.10 -13.63 -0.96
C VAL A 200 10.39 -12.60 0.11
N VAL A 201 9.72 -11.45 0.04
CA VAL A 201 9.72 -10.43 1.09
C VAL A 201 8.28 -10.16 1.53
N VAL A 202 8.05 -10.20 2.84
CA VAL A 202 6.73 -10.05 3.44
C VAL A 202 6.64 -8.75 4.24
N PHE A 203 5.61 -7.94 3.96
CA PHE A 203 5.27 -6.73 4.70
C PHE A 203 3.88 -6.86 5.33
N THR A 204 3.80 -6.68 6.65
CA THR A 204 2.54 -6.75 7.41
C THR A 204 2.04 -5.38 7.88
N SER A 205 2.77 -4.30 7.59
CA SER A 205 2.33 -2.93 7.85
C SER A 205 3.02 -1.89 6.95
N ALA A 206 2.35 -0.77 6.73
CA ALA A 206 2.91 0.36 6.00
C ALA A 206 4.16 0.97 6.65
N GLN A 207 4.26 0.91 7.99
CA GLN A 207 5.42 1.44 8.72
C GLN A 207 6.66 0.58 8.53
N GLN A 208 6.52 -0.74 8.38
CA GLN A 208 7.64 -1.62 8.02
C GLN A 208 8.28 -1.16 6.71
N VAL A 209 7.45 -0.81 5.71
CA VAL A 209 7.96 -0.30 4.41
C VAL A 209 8.81 0.96 4.62
N ASN A 210 8.32 1.91 5.44
CA ASN A 210 9.06 3.15 5.73
C ASN A 210 10.42 2.86 6.37
N HIS A 211 10.44 2.03 7.41
CA HIS A 211 11.67 1.73 8.15
C HIS A 211 12.68 0.94 7.31
N VAL A 212 12.23 -0.06 6.55
CA VAL A 212 13.10 -0.82 5.63
C VAL A 212 13.74 0.09 4.60
N LEU A 213 12.98 1.00 4.01
CA LEU A 213 13.49 1.94 3.02
C LEU A 213 14.44 2.97 3.65
N GLN A 214 14.17 3.44 4.87
CA GLN A 214 15.06 4.34 5.60
C GLN A 214 16.39 3.64 5.95
N VAL A 215 16.34 2.41 6.45
CA VAL A 215 17.56 1.62 6.71
C VAL A 215 18.35 1.37 5.42
N ALA A 216 17.67 1.17 4.29
CA ALA A 216 18.34 1.04 3.00
C ALA A 216 19.03 2.35 2.56
N ASP A 217 18.47 3.51 2.90
CA ASP A 217 19.13 4.81 2.68
C ASP A 217 20.36 4.96 3.60
N ASP A 218 20.21 4.67 4.89
CA ASP A 218 21.30 4.76 5.87
C ASP A 218 22.48 3.82 5.53
N LEU A 219 22.21 2.71 4.82
CA LEU A 219 23.21 1.75 4.35
C LEU A 219 23.68 2.03 2.91
N GLU A 220 23.20 3.07 2.25
CA GLU A 220 23.43 3.39 0.84
C GLU A 220 23.01 2.28 -0.14
N LEU A 221 22.04 1.46 0.27
CA LEU A 221 21.53 0.29 -0.48
C LEU A 221 20.19 0.52 -1.18
N ARG A 222 19.64 1.75 -1.18
CA ARG A 222 18.31 2.05 -1.72
C ARG A 222 18.13 1.57 -3.17
N VAL A 223 19.11 1.81 -4.03
CA VAL A 223 19.06 1.42 -5.44
C VAL A 223 19.12 -0.09 -5.58
N ALA A 224 20.06 -0.75 -4.88
CA ALA A 224 20.21 -2.20 -4.88
C ALA A 224 18.97 -2.89 -4.34
N LEU A 225 18.42 -2.41 -3.21
CA LEU A 225 17.19 -2.93 -2.62
C LEU A 225 16.00 -2.84 -3.59
N ARG A 226 15.79 -1.68 -4.23
CA ARG A 226 14.72 -1.53 -5.23
C ARG A 226 14.90 -2.44 -6.44
N SER A 227 16.13 -2.62 -6.92
CA SER A 227 16.44 -3.55 -8.01
C SER A 227 16.10 -4.98 -7.61
N ALA A 228 16.52 -5.39 -6.41
CA ALA A 228 16.25 -6.73 -5.88
C ALA A 228 14.75 -6.99 -5.69
N LEU A 229 13.98 -6.03 -5.14
CA LEU A 229 12.54 -6.16 -4.95
C LEU A 229 11.74 -6.31 -6.26
N ARG A 230 12.29 -5.89 -7.39
CA ARG A 230 11.69 -6.19 -8.71
C ARG A 230 11.85 -7.65 -9.11
N LYS A 231 12.83 -8.36 -8.55
CA LYS A 231 13.13 -9.76 -8.82
C LYS A 231 12.53 -10.69 -7.76
N THR A 232 12.39 -10.22 -6.55
CA THR A 232 11.85 -10.93 -5.39
C THR A 232 10.34 -10.83 -5.36
N VAL A 233 9.62 -11.86 -4.93
CA VAL A 233 8.18 -11.78 -4.70
C VAL A 233 7.90 -10.90 -3.49
N VAL A 234 7.20 -9.81 -3.69
CA VAL A 234 6.79 -8.89 -2.62
C VAL A 234 5.35 -9.17 -2.23
N ALA A 235 5.17 -9.66 -1.01
CA ALA A 235 3.87 -10.00 -0.43
C ALA A 235 3.45 -8.96 0.62
N SER A 236 2.25 -8.43 0.48
CA SER A 236 1.63 -7.47 1.38
C SER A 236 0.47 -8.09 2.12
N VAL A 237 0.30 -7.77 3.40
CA VAL A 237 -0.81 -8.29 4.21
C VAL A 237 -2.17 -7.74 3.80
N GLY A 238 -2.23 -6.62 3.11
CA GLY A 238 -3.50 -6.00 2.73
C GLY A 238 -3.37 -4.58 2.17
N PRO A 239 -4.49 -3.95 1.82
CA PRO A 239 -4.54 -2.78 0.96
C PRO A 239 -3.76 -1.56 1.47
N THR A 240 -3.76 -1.27 2.77
CA THR A 240 -3.00 -0.14 3.34
C THR A 240 -1.49 -0.31 3.16
N THR A 241 -0.99 -1.53 3.34
CA THR A 241 0.44 -1.85 3.14
C THR A 241 0.78 -1.85 1.65
N SER A 242 -0.10 -2.41 0.81
CA SER A 242 0.03 -2.40 -0.65
C SER A 242 0.06 -0.99 -1.23
N GLU A 243 -0.83 -0.11 -0.75
CA GLU A 243 -0.85 1.30 -1.15
C GLU A 243 0.49 1.97 -0.82
N ARG A 244 1.04 1.72 0.39
CA ARG A 244 2.32 2.28 0.79
C ARG A 244 3.49 1.76 -0.04
N LEU A 245 3.53 0.47 -0.34
CA LEU A 245 4.53 -0.12 -1.23
C LEU A 245 4.52 0.57 -2.61
N ARG A 246 3.34 0.70 -3.23
CA ARG A 246 3.18 1.38 -4.53
C ARG A 246 3.60 2.84 -4.49
N GLN A 247 3.26 3.60 -3.44
CA GLN A 247 3.72 4.98 -3.25
C GLN A 247 5.24 5.10 -3.14
N CYS A 248 5.92 4.02 -2.79
CA CYS A 248 7.39 3.95 -2.70
C CYS A 248 8.03 3.29 -3.93
N ASP A 249 7.29 3.10 -5.02
CA ASP A 249 7.72 2.41 -6.25
C ASP A 249 8.21 0.97 -5.99
N VAL A 250 7.65 0.29 -4.99
CA VAL A 250 7.88 -1.12 -4.71
C VAL A 250 6.72 -1.92 -5.26
N PRO A 251 6.98 -2.97 -6.08
CA PRO A 251 5.92 -3.81 -6.62
C PRO A 251 5.18 -4.56 -5.50
N VAL A 252 3.91 -4.85 -5.74
CA VAL A 252 3.11 -5.75 -4.90
C VAL A 252 2.68 -6.91 -5.79
N ASP A 253 3.25 -8.08 -5.53
CA ASP A 253 3.01 -9.28 -6.35
C ASP A 253 1.92 -10.15 -5.76
N PHE A 254 1.70 -10.02 -4.45
CA PHE A 254 0.72 -10.83 -3.74
C PHE A 254 0.06 -10.05 -2.60
N GLU A 255 -1.26 -10.21 -2.50
CA GLU A 255 -2.10 -9.78 -1.38
C GLU A 255 -3.11 -10.91 -1.08
N PRO A 256 -3.30 -11.32 0.19
CA PRO A 256 -4.20 -12.40 0.53
C PRO A 256 -5.67 -12.00 0.42
N SER A 257 -6.55 -13.00 0.34
CA SER A 257 -8.01 -12.79 0.34
C SER A 257 -8.52 -12.10 1.62
N HIS A 258 -7.83 -12.27 2.73
CA HIS A 258 -8.12 -11.61 4.01
C HIS A 258 -6.83 -11.03 4.61
N PRO A 259 -6.85 -9.80 5.16
CA PRO A 259 -5.66 -9.10 5.65
C PRO A 259 -5.18 -9.66 7.00
N LYS A 260 -4.79 -10.92 7.02
CA LYS A 260 -4.31 -11.67 8.19
C LYS A 260 -3.05 -12.45 7.85
N LEU A 261 -2.08 -12.46 8.78
CA LEU A 261 -0.79 -13.14 8.60
C LEU A 261 -0.94 -14.63 8.20
N GLY A 262 -1.87 -15.34 8.81
CA GLY A 262 -2.12 -16.75 8.49
C GLY A 262 -2.56 -16.96 7.03
N HIS A 263 -3.50 -16.13 6.55
CA HIS A 263 -3.93 -16.14 5.14
C HIS A 263 -2.79 -15.75 4.21
N LEU A 264 -2.04 -14.70 4.56
CA LEU A 264 -0.90 -14.24 3.77
C LEU A 264 0.08 -15.38 3.50
N ILE A 265 0.58 -16.06 4.53
CA ILE A 265 1.58 -17.12 4.36
C ILE A 265 0.98 -18.38 3.71
N SER A 266 -0.23 -18.79 4.09
CA SER A 266 -0.85 -20.00 3.54
C SER A 266 -1.21 -19.88 2.06
N GLU A 267 -1.78 -18.76 1.65
CA GLU A 267 -2.16 -18.52 0.25
C GLU A 267 -0.93 -18.25 -0.62
N LEU A 268 0.06 -17.50 -0.09
CA LEU A 268 1.34 -17.27 -0.74
C LEU A 268 2.07 -18.58 -1.03
N ALA A 269 2.09 -19.52 -0.07
CA ALA A 269 2.72 -20.83 -0.25
C ALA A 269 2.13 -21.62 -1.44
N GLY A 270 0.83 -21.46 -1.72
CA GLY A 270 0.16 -22.07 -2.87
C GLY A 270 0.47 -21.41 -4.21
N ARG A 271 0.99 -20.19 -4.23
CA ARG A 271 1.22 -19.40 -5.45
C ARG A 271 2.66 -18.96 -5.66
N CYS A 272 3.55 -19.24 -4.71
CA CYS A 272 4.92 -18.72 -4.69
C CYS A 272 5.70 -19.04 -5.97
N ASP A 273 5.67 -20.29 -6.44
CA ASP A 273 6.39 -20.71 -7.63
C ASP A 273 5.85 -20.06 -8.92
N ASP A 274 4.54 -19.86 -9.01
CA ASP A 274 3.93 -19.16 -10.15
C ASP A 274 4.36 -17.69 -10.18
N LEU A 275 4.37 -17.03 -9.03
CA LEU A 275 4.81 -15.66 -8.89
C LEU A 275 6.30 -15.49 -9.22
N LEU A 276 7.16 -16.41 -8.74
CA LEU A 276 8.57 -16.40 -9.07
C LEU A 276 8.82 -16.64 -10.57
N ARG A 277 8.07 -17.56 -11.18
CA ARG A 277 8.14 -17.79 -12.64
C ARG A 277 7.69 -16.55 -13.43
N ALA A 278 6.62 -15.90 -13.01
CA ALA A 278 6.14 -14.65 -13.64
C ALA A 278 7.20 -13.55 -13.54
N LYS A 279 7.81 -13.37 -12.36
CA LYS A 279 8.92 -12.41 -12.17
C LYS A 279 10.12 -12.71 -13.06
N ALA A 280 10.55 -13.96 -13.12
CA ALA A 280 11.66 -14.38 -13.96
C ALA A 280 11.36 -14.21 -15.47
N ALA A 281 10.11 -14.41 -15.90
CA ALA A 281 9.67 -14.14 -17.26
C ALA A 281 9.73 -12.65 -17.60
N LEU A 282 9.19 -11.79 -16.72
CA LEU A 282 9.27 -10.33 -16.87
C LEU A 282 10.73 -9.87 -16.99
N GLN A 283 11.62 -10.39 -16.16
CA GLN A 283 13.05 -10.03 -16.21
C GLN A 283 13.72 -10.46 -17.50
N ARG A 284 13.41 -11.66 -18.01
CA ARG A 284 13.91 -12.10 -19.32
C ARG A 284 13.45 -11.15 -20.42
N THR A 285 12.16 -10.77 -20.41
CA THR A 285 11.63 -9.81 -21.36
C THR A 285 12.35 -8.45 -21.26
N TRP A 286 12.67 -7.98 -20.05
CA TRP A 286 13.44 -6.75 -19.86
C TRP A 286 14.92 -6.88 -20.29
N SER A 287 15.56 -8.04 -20.06
CA SER A 287 16.94 -8.28 -20.47
C SER A 287 17.08 -8.58 -21.97
N GLU A 288 16.02 -9.10 -22.59
CA GLU A 288 15.92 -9.33 -24.04
C GLU A 288 15.42 -8.10 -24.79
N MET A 289 14.83 -7.12 -24.10
CA MET A 289 14.65 -5.79 -24.67
C MET A 289 16.05 -5.28 -25.04
N PRO A 290 16.27 -4.90 -26.32
CA PRO A 290 17.56 -4.41 -26.74
C PRO A 290 18.00 -3.35 -25.73
N ALA A 291 19.23 -3.46 -25.23
CA ALA A 291 19.88 -2.45 -24.37
C ALA A 291 19.90 -1.04 -25.02
N ASN A 292 19.26 -0.93 -26.16
CA ASN A 292 19.31 0.06 -27.19
C ASN A 292 18.01 0.86 -27.42
N ILE A 293 17.03 0.84 -26.49
CA ILE A 293 15.92 1.80 -26.63
C ILE A 293 16.44 3.24 -26.65
N MET A 294 17.59 3.50 -26.00
CA MET A 294 18.30 4.78 -26.00
C MET A 294 19.65 4.70 -26.76
N SER A 295 19.85 3.69 -27.59
CA SER A 295 21.08 3.59 -28.37
C SER A 295 21.11 4.68 -29.43
N PRO A 296 22.24 5.42 -29.55
CA PRO A 296 22.47 6.33 -30.67
C PRO A 296 22.30 5.70 -32.06
N ASN A 297 22.43 4.37 -32.14
CA ASN A 297 22.27 3.61 -33.40
C ASN A 297 20.82 3.16 -33.66
N ALA A 298 19.88 3.42 -32.76
CA ALA A 298 18.48 3.09 -32.98
C ALA A 298 17.85 4.04 -34.01
N LYS A 299 17.07 3.51 -34.96
CA LYS A 299 16.45 4.28 -36.02
C LYS A 299 15.58 5.45 -35.54
N TRP A 300 15.06 5.34 -34.32
CA TRP A 300 14.21 6.36 -33.69
C TRP A 300 14.96 7.33 -32.80
N TYR A 301 16.27 7.10 -32.52
CA TYR A 301 17.05 7.91 -31.58
C TYR A 301 17.07 9.39 -31.93
N ASP A 302 17.19 9.69 -33.22
CA ASP A 302 17.23 11.06 -33.74
C ASP A 302 15.85 11.59 -34.18
N SER A 303 14.76 10.86 -33.87
CA SER A 303 13.42 11.36 -34.14
C SER A 303 13.12 12.62 -33.35
N PRO A 304 12.27 13.53 -33.87
CA PRO A 304 11.89 14.76 -33.14
C PRO A 304 11.37 14.48 -31.74
N PHE A 305 10.59 13.42 -31.56
CA PHE A 305 10.06 13.01 -30.25
C PHE A 305 11.18 12.63 -29.26
N MET A 306 12.14 11.82 -29.69
CA MET A 306 13.23 11.37 -28.81
C MET A 306 14.22 12.51 -28.50
N LYS A 307 14.46 13.43 -29.44
CA LYS A 307 15.24 14.66 -29.18
C LYS A 307 14.54 15.53 -28.13
N ALA A 308 13.24 15.75 -28.27
CA ALA A 308 12.46 16.50 -27.28
C ALA A 308 12.48 15.84 -25.88
N CYS A 309 12.40 14.51 -25.81
CA CYS A 309 12.54 13.79 -24.55
C CYS A 309 13.91 13.96 -23.86
N ARG A 310 14.95 14.21 -24.65
CA ARG A 310 16.31 14.52 -24.13
C ARG A 310 16.56 16.00 -23.90
N GLY A 311 15.56 16.87 -24.18
CA GLY A 311 15.72 18.33 -24.09
C GLY A 311 16.58 18.93 -25.20
N GLU A 312 16.76 18.21 -26.31
CA GLU A 312 17.51 18.68 -27.47
C GLU A 312 16.62 19.51 -28.42
N PRO A 313 17.18 20.48 -29.16
CA PRO A 313 16.42 21.24 -30.14
C PRO A 313 15.83 20.35 -31.24
N THR A 314 14.63 20.67 -31.67
CA THR A 314 13.93 19.97 -32.75
C THR A 314 13.42 21.00 -33.79
N ASP A 315 13.46 20.64 -35.06
CA ASP A 315 12.98 21.52 -36.14
C ASP A 315 11.44 21.63 -36.15
N VAL A 316 10.77 20.65 -35.56
CA VAL A 316 9.31 20.58 -35.46
C VAL A 316 8.91 20.18 -34.06
N THR A 317 7.76 20.65 -33.58
CA THR A 317 7.20 20.19 -32.32
C THR A 317 6.64 18.79 -32.52
N PRO A 318 7.19 17.74 -31.84
CA PRO A 318 6.65 16.41 -31.99
C PRO A 318 5.27 16.33 -31.36
N ILE A 319 4.36 15.61 -32.01
CA ILE A 319 2.98 15.48 -31.56
C ILE A 319 2.56 14.03 -31.38
N TRP A 320 1.69 13.83 -30.40
CA TRP A 320 0.85 12.67 -30.22
C TRP A 320 -0.62 13.12 -30.22
N LEU A 321 -1.48 12.35 -30.89
CA LEU A 321 -2.92 12.66 -30.93
C LEU A 321 -3.67 11.74 -29.96
N MET A 322 -4.42 12.31 -29.04
CA MET A 322 -5.32 11.55 -28.19
C MET A 322 -6.33 10.76 -29.05
N ARG A 323 -6.55 9.49 -28.72
CA ARG A 323 -7.46 8.59 -29.43
C ARG A 323 -7.07 8.37 -30.92
N GLN A 324 -5.79 8.40 -31.25
CA GLN A 324 -5.29 8.19 -32.60
C GLN A 324 -5.75 6.86 -33.24
N ALA A 325 -5.98 5.78 -32.44
CA ALA A 325 -6.62 4.53 -32.88
C ALA A 325 -8.13 4.54 -32.61
N GLY A 326 -8.80 5.67 -32.77
CA GLY A 326 -10.20 5.84 -32.42
C GLY A 326 -11.19 5.19 -33.41
N ARG A 327 -12.46 5.11 -33.00
CA ARG A 327 -13.57 4.54 -33.76
C ARG A 327 -13.81 5.22 -35.12
N TYR A 328 -13.20 6.36 -35.39
CA TYR A 328 -13.26 7.06 -36.67
C TYR A 328 -12.43 6.38 -37.74
N MET A 329 -11.41 5.55 -37.39
CA MET A 329 -10.61 4.83 -38.38
C MET A 329 -11.31 3.56 -38.85
N ALA A 330 -11.42 3.39 -40.17
CA ALA A 330 -12.05 2.20 -40.76
C ALA A 330 -11.28 0.91 -40.40
N GLU A 331 -9.96 1.00 -40.41
CA GLU A 331 -9.05 -0.12 -40.11
C GLU A 331 -9.23 -0.59 -38.63
N TYR A 332 -9.36 0.35 -37.71
CA TYR A 332 -9.65 0.03 -36.31
C TYR A 332 -11.01 -0.66 -36.17
N ARG A 333 -12.05 -0.14 -36.86
CA ARG A 333 -13.39 -0.76 -36.83
C ARG A 333 -13.35 -2.20 -37.35
N ALA A 334 -12.63 -2.44 -38.45
CA ALA A 334 -12.49 -3.78 -39.02
C ALA A 334 -11.84 -4.80 -38.07
N VAL A 335 -10.88 -4.37 -37.23
CA VAL A 335 -10.31 -5.21 -36.18
C VAL A 335 -11.33 -5.43 -35.06
N ARG A 336 -12.05 -4.38 -34.64
CA ARG A 336 -13.03 -4.43 -33.57
C ARG A 336 -14.29 -5.22 -33.92
N GLU A 337 -14.61 -5.42 -35.17
CA GLU A 337 -15.67 -6.33 -35.63
C GLU A 337 -15.33 -7.81 -35.36
N LYS A 338 -14.05 -8.14 -35.32
CA LYS A 338 -13.56 -9.53 -35.18
C LYS A 338 -13.21 -9.91 -33.73
N VAL A 339 -12.83 -8.95 -32.91
CA VAL A 339 -12.36 -9.19 -31.53
C VAL A 339 -12.94 -8.15 -30.56
N SER A 340 -13.16 -8.56 -29.33
CA SER A 340 -13.54 -7.66 -28.24
C SER A 340 -12.42 -6.69 -27.92
N PHE A 341 -12.73 -5.60 -27.19
CA PHE A 341 -11.73 -4.61 -26.79
C PHE A 341 -10.62 -5.22 -25.93
N LEU A 342 -11.00 -6.07 -25.00
CA LEU A 342 -10.07 -6.74 -24.10
C LEU A 342 -9.20 -7.77 -24.82
N GLU A 343 -9.76 -8.52 -25.76
CA GLU A 343 -8.97 -9.42 -26.60
C GLU A 343 -7.96 -8.66 -27.45
N LEU A 344 -8.34 -7.49 -28.00
CA LEU A 344 -7.41 -6.62 -28.69
C LEU A 344 -6.27 -6.16 -27.79
N CYS A 345 -6.55 -5.70 -26.56
CA CYS A 345 -5.55 -5.26 -25.60
C CYS A 345 -4.61 -6.41 -25.15
N LYS A 346 -5.13 -7.63 -25.09
CA LYS A 346 -4.37 -8.84 -24.70
C LYS A 346 -3.60 -9.49 -25.86
N ASN A 347 -3.80 -9.03 -27.10
CA ASN A 347 -3.13 -9.55 -28.28
C ASN A 347 -2.05 -8.57 -28.77
N PRO A 348 -0.75 -8.83 -28.52
CA PRO A 348 0.33 -7.91 -28.88
C PRO A 348 0.40 -7.62 -30.39
N GLN A 349 0.10 -8.61 -31.23
CA GLN A 349 0.16 -8.48 -32.68
C GLN A 349 -0.94 -7.52 -33.18
N LEU A 350 -2.19 -7.74 -32.77
CA LEU A 350 -3.30 -6.87 -33.15
C LEU A 350 -3.15 -5.45 -32.56
N CYS A 351 -2.65 -5.35 -31.33
CA CYS A 351 -2.37 -4.06 -30.70
C CYS A 351 -1.31 -3.30 -31.51
N SER A 352 -0.21 -3.95 -31.86
CA SER A 352 0.87 -3.38 -32.66
C SER A 352 0.37 -2.95 -34.06
N GLU A 353 -0.40 -3.80 -34.73
CA GLU A 353 -0.97 -3.51 -36.05
C GLU A 353 -1.85 -2.23 -36.03
N VAL A 354 -2.74 -2.14 -35.05
CA VAL A 354 -3.62 -0.96 -34.87
C VAL A 354 -2.79 0.30 -34.62
N MET A 355 -1.76 0.23 -33.80
CA MET A 355 -0.92 1.38 -33.46
C MET A 355 -0.06 1.83 -34.64
N ILE A 356 0.59 0.90 -35.34
CA ILE A 356 1.40 1.21 -36.54
C ILE A 356 0.50 1.84 -37.64
N THR A 357 -0.68 1.27 -37.86
CA THR A 357 -1.63 1.80 -38.83
C THR A 357 -2.04 3.22 -38.47
N ALA A 358 -2.31 3.49 -37.18
CA ALA A 358 -2.70 4.83 -36.72
C ALA A 358 -1.57 5.85 -36.94
N VAL A 359 -0.34 5.52 -36.55
CA VAL A 359 0.83 6.39 -36.73
C VAL A 359 1.07 6.69 -38.19
N ASN A 360 1.09 5.67 -39.06
CA ASN A 360 1.35 5.82 -40.50
C ASN A 360 0.27 6.66 -41.20
N ARG A 361 -1.00 6.50 -40.79
CA ARG A 361 -2.11 7.22 -41.40
C ARG A 361 -2.20 8.68 -40.96
N LEU A 362 -1.90 8.95 -39.71
CA LEU A 362 -2.04 10.28 -39.11
C LEU A 362 -0.75 11.11 -39.19
N GLY A 363 0.39 10.46 -39.46
CA GLY A 363 1.69 11.13 -39.54
C GLY A 363 2.14 11.73 -38.22
N VAL A 364 1.77 11.11 -37.11
CA VAL A 364 2.16 11.56 -35.74
C VAL A 364 3.51 10.99 -35.32
N ASP A 365 4.20 11.68 -34.41
CA ASP A 365 5.57 11.35 -34.01
C ASP A 365 5.66 10.29 -32.93
N ALA A 366 4.56 10.00 -32.24
CA ALA A 366 4.50 9.02 -31.18
C ALA A 366 3.16 8.27 -31.13
N ALA A 367 3.21 7.05 -30.63
CA ALA A 367 2.04 6.25 -30.30
C ALA A 367 2.09 5.80 -28.86
N ILE A 368 0.95 5.84 -28.17
CA ILE A 368 0.79 5.20 -26.87
C ILE A 368 0.21 3.82 -27.09
N ILE A 369 0.83 2.80 -26.47
CA ILE A 369 0.32 1.44 -26.52
C ILE A 369 -1.13 1.42 -26.03
N PHE A 370 -1.95 0.80 -26.87
CA PHE A 370 -3.38 0.74 -26.69
C PHE A 370 -3.74 -0.13 -25.48
N SER A 371 -4.31 0.48 -24.46
CA SER A 371 -4.83 -0.24 -23.29
C SER A 371 -6.02 0.51 -22.71
N ASP A 372 -6.88 -0.21 -21.99
CA ASP A 372 -7.87 0.38 -21.10
C ASP A 372 -7.23 0.68 -19.73
N LEU A 373 -7.83 1.58 -18.99
CA LEU A 373 -7.54 1.77 -17.56
C LEU A 373 -8.04 0.60 -16.70
N LEU A 374 -8.94 -0.22 -17.26
CA LEU A 374 -9.63 -1.31 -16.56
C LEU A 374 -8.98 -2.71 -16.64
N PRO A 375 -8.02 -3.06 -17.52
CA PRO A 375 -7.39 -4.39 -17.50
C PRO A 375 -6.77 -4.79 -16.16
N ILE A 376 -6.49 -3.83 -15.29
CA ILE A 376 -5.99 -4.04 -13.93
C ILE A 376 -7.10 -4.55 -12.99
N LEU A 377 -8.36 -4.38 -13.34
CA LEU A 377 -9.52 -4.73 -12.53
C LEU A 377 -10.17 -6.08 -12.94
N GLU A 378 -9.66 -6.72 -13.98
CA GLU A 378 -10.08 -8.08 -14.31
C GLU A 378 -9.44 -9.10 -13.35
N PRO A 379 -10.25 -10.05 -12.81
CA PRO A 379 -9.78 -11.10 -11.91
C PRO A 379 -8.81 -12.07 -12.58
#